data_0f31d83c86d450bf686a414db3f0a8df
#
_entry.id   0f31d83c86d450bf686a414db3f0a8df
#
_cell.length_a   1.000
_cell.length_b   1.000
_cell.length_c   1.000
_cell.angle_alpha   90.00
_cell.angle_beta   90.00
_cell.angle_gamma   90.00
#
_symmetry.space_group_name_H-M   'P 1'
#
loop_
_entity.id
_entity.type
_entity.pdbx_description
1 polymer ?
#
loop_
_entity_poly.entity_id
_entity_poly.type
_entity_poly.pdbx_seq_one_letter_code
_entity_poly.pdbx_strand_id
1 'polypeptide(L)'
;MKSLPELEFGCLESTLVSNANLLSIKSLSVSFGGLKALSNVNLELNENEVVGLIGPNGAGKTTTIGKLTKIFLDDNKSVLIAAGDTFRAAATEQLEVWGERNNVHVVSQASGDPSAVIFDAINSAKAKNIDIVIADTAGRLPTQKHLIDEITKIKRVINKCHLEAPHEILLVLDANTGQNAISQLKIFNEALGITGLALTKLDGTAKGGVIAAIAKEQPTPLRYVGVGESIDDLKVFNAQEYVDALF
;
A
#
# COMPACT_ATOMS: atom_id res chain seq x y z
N MET A 1 53.27 -16.08 -11.98
CA MET A 1 52.71 -14.74 -11.95
C MET A 1 52.02 -14.47 -13.28
N LYS A 2 50.69 -14.60 -13.34
CA LYS A 2 49.89 -14.24 -14.53
C LYS A 2 49.18 -12.93 -14.18
N SER A 3 49.44 -11.89 -14.96
CA SER A 3 48.83 -10.56 -14.88
C SER A 3 47.35 -10.62 -15.18
N LEU A 4 46.56 -9.97 -14.36
CA LEU A 4 45.15 -9.71 -14.59
C LEU A 4 44.98 -8.69 -15.73
N PRO A 5 43.92 -8.81 -16.55
CA PRO A 5 43.64 -7.83 -17.60
C PRO A 5 43.11 -6.52 -17.03
N GLU A 6 43.60 -5.39 -17.53
CA GLU A 6 43.11 -4.05 -17.29
C GLU A 6 41.69 -3.90 -17.87
N LEU A 7 40.76 -3.44 -17.03
CA LEU A 7 39.42 -3.03 -17.45
C LEU A 7 39.46 -1.57 -17.86
N GLU A 8 39.32 -1.28 -19.15
CA GLU A 8 39.07 0.07 -19.66
C GLU A 8 37.68 0.56 -19.24
N PHE A 9 37.63 1.60 -18.42
CA PHE A 9 36.41 2.33 -18.13
C PHE A 9 36.13 3.32 -19.25
N GLY A 10 35.21 2.97 -20.15
CA GLY A 10 34.61 3.92 -21.09
C GLY A 10 33.80 4.95 -20.32
N CYS A 11 34.08 6.23 -20.63
CA CYS A 11 33.35 7.38 -20.12
C CYS A 11 31.89 7.32 -20.59
N LEU A 12 30.95 6.97 -19.68
CA LEU A 12 29.53 7.15 -19.87
C LEU A 12 29.16 8.48 -19.24
N GLU A 13 28.74 9.43 -20.07
CA GLU A 13 28.09 10.65 -19.62
C GLU A 13 26.88 10.31 -18.78
N SER A 14 26.97 10.58 -17.48
CA SER A 14 25.89 10.38 -16.53
C SER A 14 24.88 11.51 -16.68
N THR A 15 23.78 11.25 -17.35
CA THR A 15 22.54 11.94 -17.05
C THR A 15 22.08 11.42 -15.69
N LEU A 16 22.34 12.21 -14.64
CA LEU A 16 21.91 11.95 -13.28
C LEU A 16 20.38 12.06 -13.21
N VAL A 17 19.69 10.95 -13.40
CA VAL A 17 18.39 10.72 -12.80
C VAL A 17 18.68 9.91 -11.54
N SER A 18 18.81 10.57 -10.41
CA SER A 18 18.97 9.92 -9.12
C SER A 18 17.60 9.40 -8.67
N ASN A 19 17.22 8.23 -9.15
CA ASN A 19 16.22 7.43 -8.44
C ASN A 19 16.93 6.84 -7.23
N ALA A 20 16.86 7.50 -6.09
CA ALA A 20 17.30 6.94 -4.84
C ALA A 20 16.32 5.80 -4.48
N ASN A 21 16.79 4.57 -4.59
CA ASN A 21 16.05 3.39 -4.19
C ASN A 21 15.95 3.40 -2.65
N LEU A 22 14.76 3.66 -2.10
CA LEU A 22 14.52 3.77 -0.66
C LEU A 22 14.50 2.41 0.03
N LEU A 23 14.00 1.39 -0.67
CA LEU A 23 14.00 0.01 -0.24
C LEU A 23 14.02 -0.88 -1.48
N SER A 24 14.97 -1.80 -1.55
CA SER A 24 15.01 -2.82 -2.59
C SER A 24 15.04 -4.20 -1.97
N ILE A 25 13.96 -4.95 -2.17
CA ILE A 25 13.87 -6.37 -1.84
C ILE A 25 13.85 -7.12 -3.17
N LYS A 26 14.85 -7.99 -3.41
CA LYS A 26 14.93 -8.77 -4.64
C LYS A 26 14.81 -10.25 -4.33
N SER A 27 13.89 -10.92 -5.03
CA SER A 27 13.75 -12.39 -5.02
C SER A 27 13.57 -13.01 -3.62
N LEU A 28 12.92 -12.29 -2.69
CA LEU A 28 12.66 -12.81 -1.35
C LEU A 28 11.73 -14.01 -1.44
N SER A 29 12.20 -15.16 -1.01
CA SER A 29 11.43 -16.40 -0.91
C SER A 29 11.56 -16.97 0.49
N VAL A 30 10.43 -17.27 1.12
CA VAL A 30 10.38 -17.87 2.46
C VAL A 30 9.56 -19.14 2.38
N SER A 31 10.13 -20.25 2.86
CA SER A 31 9.47 -21.56 2.89
C SER A 31 9.55 -22.15 4.29
N PHE A 32 8.43 -22.68 4.79
CA PHE A 32 8.32 -23.38 6.07
C PHE A 32 7.97 -24.84 5.79
N GLY A 33 8.95 -25.73 5.95
CA GLY A 33 8.77 -27.18 5.74
C GLY A 33 8.24 -27.51 4.34
N GLY A 34 7.59 -27.38 3.60
CA GLY A 34 7.03 -27.64 2.25
C GLY A 34 6.04 -26.57 1.80
N LEU A 35 5.71 -25.63 2.69
CA LEU A 35 4.83 -24.51 2.40
C LEU A 35 5.67 -23.29 1.98
N LYS A 36 5.56 -22.86 0.73
CA LYS A 36 6.13 -21.58 0.28
C LYS A 36 5.22 -20.44 0.75
N ALA A 37 5.62 -19.74 1.80
CA ALA A 37 4.92 -18.59 2.32
C ALA A 37 5.14 -17.33 1.46
N LEU A 38 6.33 -17.16 0.91
CA LEU A 38 6.68 -16.14 -0.06
C LEU A 38 7.46 -16.77 -1.22
N SER A 39 7.25 -16.30 -2.43
CA SER A 39 7.96 -16.77 -3.61
C SER A 39 8.33 -15.60 -4.51
N ASN A 40 9.64 -15.36 -4.64
CA ASN A 40 10.22 -14.38 -5.56
C ASN A 40 9.61 -12.96 -5.44
N VAL A 41 9.44 -12.49 -4.20
CA VAL A 41 8.91 -11.14 -3.94
C VAL A 41 9.98 -10.11 -4.23
N ASN A 42 9.67 -9.19 -5.12
CA ASN A 42 10.48 -8.01 -5.39
C ASN A 42 9.70 -6.79 -4.91
N LEU A 43 10.37 -5.91 -4.18
CA LEU A 43 9.83 -4.62 -3.77
C LEU A 43 10.92 -3.58 -3.96
N GLU A 44 10.61 -2.56 -4.70
CA GLU A 44 11.44 -1.35 -4.80
C GLU A 44 10.55 -0.17 -4.47
N LEU A 45 10.94 0.62 -3.47
CA LEU A 45 10.35 1.89 -3.15
C LEU A 45 11.32 2.98 -3.60
N ASN A 46 10.83 3.89 -4.44
CA ASN A 46 11.58 5.01 -4.97
C ASN A 46 10.98 6.33 -4.47
N GLU A 47 11.67 7.44 -4.68
CA GLU A 47 11.14 8.77 -4.40
C GLU A 47 9.95 9.11 -5.34
N ASN A 48 9.00 9.93 -4.87
CA ASN A 48 7.79 10.34 -5.58
C ASN A 48 6.78 9.21 -5.86
N GLU A 49 6.53 8.37 -4.88
CA GLU A 49 5.63 7.23 -5.04
C GLU A 49 4.16 7.56 -4.74
N VAL A 50 3.28 6.89 -5.47
CA VAL A 50 1.83 6.91 -5.24
C VAL A 50 1.38 5.55 -4.74
N VAL A 51 0.86 5.52 -3.52
CA VAL A 51 0.28 4.34 -2.87
C VAL A 51 -1.24 4.45 -2.87
N GLY A 52 -1.91 3.58 -3.60
CA GLY A 52 -3.38 3.49 -3.58
C GLY A 52 -3.84 2.52 -2.50
N LEU A 53 -4.65 2.99 -1.52
CA LEU A 53 -5.29 2.11 -0.55
C LEU A 53 -6.73 1.82 -0.95
N ILE A 54 -7.03 0.54 -1.06
CA ILE A 54 -8.36 0.01 -1.36
C ILE A 54 -8.78 -0.98 -0.27
N GLY A 55 -10.05 -1.30 -0.22
CA GLY A 55 -10.57 -2.29 0.72
C GLY A 55 -12.00 -1.99 1.13
N PRO A 56 -12.73 -3.00 1.63
CA PRO A 56 -14.12 -2.85 2.04
C PRO A 56 -14.26 -1.90 3.24
N ASN A 57 -15.46 -1.33 3.37
CA ASN A 57 -15.79 -0.52 4.55
C ASN A 57 -15.71 -1.38 5.80
N GLY A 58 -15.17 -0.80 6.87
CA GLY A 58 -14.96 -1.49 8.14
C GLY A 58 -13.68 -2.31 8.25
N ALA A 59 -12.92 -2.46 7.14
CA ALA A 59 -11.59 -3.09 7.18
C ALA A 59 -10.50 -2.23 7.86
N GLY A 60 -10.83 -1.05 8.35
CA GLY A 60 -9.85 -0.18 9.00
C GLY A 60 -8.95 0.59 8.03
N LYS A 61 -9.39 0.78 6.77
CA LYS A 61 -8.59 1.45 5.73
C LYS A 61 -8.14 2.86 6.14
N THR A 62 -9.06 3.72 6.59
CA THR A 62 -8.75 5.10 7.02
C THR A 62 -7.77 5.12 8.20
N THR A 63 -7.96 4.22 9.17
CA THR A 63 -7.02 4.05 10.29
C THR A 63 -5.65 3.56 9.81
N THR A 64 -5.63 2.63 8.85
CA THR A 64 -4.38 2.13 8.24
C THR A 64 -3.63 3.26 7.54
N ILE A 65 -4.31 4.17 6.83
CA ILE A 65 -3.69 5.35 6.21
C ILE A 65 -2.98 6.20 7.26
N GLY A 66 -3.66 6.52 8.37
CA GLY A 66 -3.07 7.33 9.44
C GLY A 66 -1.82 6.68 10.06
N LYS A 67 -1.86 5.37 10.30
CA LYS A 67 -0.73 4.61 10.85
C LYS A 67 0.41 4.45 9.84
N LEU A 68 0.08 4.20 8.58
CA LEU A 68 1.07 4.10 7.50
C LEU A 68 1.78 5.44 7.26
N THR A 69 1.04 6.54 7.33
CA THR A 69 1.61 7.89 7.32
C THR A 69 2.67 8.07 8.39
N LYS A 70 2.38 7.62 9.62
CA LYS A 70 3.37 7.67 10.73
C LYS A 70 4.63 6.86 10.41
N ILE A 71 4.48 5.64 9.89
CA ILE A 71 5.62 4.79 9.50
C ILE A 71 6.52 5.51 8.49
N PHE A 72 5.95 6.10 7.44
CA PHE A 72 6.74 6.83 6.45
C PHE A 72 7.40 8.09 7.00
N LEU A 73 6.73 8.82 7.89
CA LEU A 73 7.32 9.98 8.55
C LEU A 73 8.50 9.59 9.46
N ASP A 74 8.40 8.46 10.17
CA ASP A 74 9.48 7.93 10.99
C ASP A 74 10.71 7.52 10.15
N ASP A 75 10.45 7.12 8.88
CA ASP A 75 11.48 6.85 7.88
C ASP A 75 11.97 8.14 7.17
N ASN A 76 11.66 9.33 7.73
CA ASN A 76 12.03 10.64 7.21
C ASN A 76 11.49 10.94 5.80
N LYS A 77 10.32 10.39 5.44
CA LYS A 77 9.63 10.69 4.19
C LYS A 77 8.57 11.76 4.39
N SER A 78 8.47 12.65 3.43
CA SER A 78 7.34 13.58 3.35
C SER A 78 6.13 12.87 2.74
N VAL A 79 4.95 13.10 3.33
CA VAL A 79 3.71 12.41 2.94
C VAL A 79 2.61 13.43 2.66
N LEU A 80 1.77 13.12 1.66
CA LEU A 80 0.53 13.82 1.39
C LEU A 80 -0.61 12.79 1.29
N ILE A 81 -1.75 13.10 1.89
CA ILE A 81 -2.93 12.22 1.86
C ILE A 81 -3.95 12.79 0.88
N ALA A 82 -4.51 11.93 0.01
CA ALA A 82 -5.62 12.26 -0.88
C ALA A 82 -6.90 11.56 -0.38
N ALA A 83 -7.91 12.34 0.01
CA ALA A 83 -9.21 11.84 0.49
C ALA A 83 -10.14 11.53 -0.70
N GLY A 84 -9.88 10.41 -1.40
CA GLY A 84 -10.65 10.00 -2.57
C GLY A 84 -11.94 9.23 -2.26
N ASP A 85 -12.29 8.94 -1.00
CA ASP A 85 -13.62 8.44 -0.62
C ASP A 85 -14.60 9.61 -0.44
N THR A 86 -14.89 10.31 -1.53
CA THR A 86 -15.76 11.51 -1.55
C THR A 86 -17.23 11.21 -1.30
N PHE A 87 -17.63 9.93 -1.31
CA PHE A 87 -19.00 9.49 -1.01
C PHE A 87 -19.30 9.46 0.49
N ARG A 88 -18.28 9.60 1.34
CA ARG A 88 -18.41 9.49 2.79
C ARG A 88 -17.76 10.69 3.48
N ALA A 89 -18.56 11.71 3.82
CA ALA A 89 -18.06 12.89 4.54
C ALA A 89 -17.30 12.51 5.82
N ALA A 90 -17.83 11.58 6.62
CA ALA A 90 -17.17 11.11 7.84
C ALA A 90 -15.80 10.42 7.59
N ALA A 91 -15.55 9.85 6.40
CA ALA A 91 -14.25 9.31 6.08
C ALA A 91 -13.24 10.42 5.81
N THR A 92 -13.65 11.46 5.10
CA THR A 92 -12.84 12.66 4.87
C THR A 92 -12.49 13.35 6.18
N GLU A 93 -13.47 13.61 7.05
CA GLU A 93 -13.24 14.20 8.38
C GLU A 93 -12.28 13.35 9.22
N GLN A 94 -12.40 12.03 9.18
CA GLN A 94 -11.48 11.12 9.88
C GLN A 94 -10.06 11.20 9.32
N LEU A 95 -9.88 11.34 7.99
CA LEU A 95 -8.56 11.53 7.39
C LEU A 95 -7.94 12.87 7.75
N GLU A 96 -8.74 13.94 7.84
CA GLU A 96 -8.29 15.25 8.29
C GLU A 96 -7.77 15.19 9.72
N VAL A 97 -8.46 14.51 10.63
CA VAL A 97 -7.97 14.25 12.00
C VAL A 97 -6.64 13.47 11.99
N TRP A 98 -6.49 12.48 11.11
CA TRP A 98 -5.21 11.77 10.97
C TRP A 98 -4.12 12.66 10.37
N GLY A 99 -4.47 13.53 9.42
CA GLY A 99 -3.56 14.53 8.87
C GLY A 99 -3.06 15.49 9.95
N GLU A 100 -3.95 16.01 10.78
CA GLU A 100 -3.60 16.89 11.92
C GLU A 100 -2.68 16.17 12.92
N ARG A 101 -3.00 14.93 13.32
CA ARG A 101 -2.19 14.14 14.25
C ARG A 101 -0.77 13.90 13.75
N ASN A 102 -0.61 13.69 12.46
CA ASN A 102 0.68 13.42 11.82
C ASN A 102 1.34 14.71 11.28
N ASN A 103 0.70 15.86 11.41
CA ASN A 103 1.13 17.12 10.78
C ASN A 103 1.36 16.99 9.27
N VAL A 104 0.43 16.34 8.57
CA VAL A 104 0.46 16.04 7.14
C VAL A 104 -0.74 16.68 6.44
N HIS A 105 -0.50 17.25 5.27
CA HIS A 105 -1.57 17.87 4.48
C HIS A 105 -2.48 16.81 3.86
N VAL A 106 -3.79 17.03 4.00
CA VAL A 106 -4.85 16.22 3.37
C VAL A 106 -5.49 17.05 2.26
N VAL A 107 -5.47 16.51 1.04
CA VAL A 107 -6.22 17.07 -0.08
C VAL A 107 -7.59 16.43 -0.09
N SER A 108 -8.63 17.25 0.11
CA SER A 108 -10.02 16.83 0.17
C SER A 108 -10.91 17.76 -0.63
N GLN A 109 -12.08 17.27 -1.06
CA GLN A 109 -13.16 18.07 -1.62
C GLN A 109 -14.49 17.59 -1.02
N ALA A 110 -15.32 18.52 -0.58
CA ALA A 110 -16.57 18.22 0.12
C ALA A 110 -17.59 17.41 -0.72
N SER A 111 -17.53 17.56 -2.02
CA SER A 111 -18.27 16.74 -2.99
C SER A 111 -17.54 16.85 -4.32
N GLY A 112 -17.04 15.76 -4.83
CA GLY A 112 -16.27 15.77 -6.08
C GLY A 112 -16.03 14.39 -6.66
N ASP A 113 -15.51 14.38 -7.87
CA ASP A 113 -15.02 13.15 -8.50
C ASP A 113 -13.78 12.66 -7.72
N PRO A 114 -13.79 11.44 -7.15
CA PRO A 114 -12.64 10.85 -6.51
C PRO A 114 -11.34 10.97 -7.32
N SER A 115 -11.45 10.80 -8.63
CA SER A 115 -10.32 10.89 -9.55
C SER A 115 -9.75 12.31 -9.62
N ALA A 116 -10.57 13.36 -9.51
CA ALA A 116 -10.10 14.74 -9.51
C ALA A 116 -9.33 15.06 -8.22
N VAL A 117 -9.82 14.64 -7.05
CA VAL A 117 -9.13 14.82 -5.77
C VAL A 117 -7.74 14.19 -5.80
N ILE A 118 -7.64 12.96 -6.31
CA ILE A 118 -6.37 12.25 -6.40
C ILE A 118 -5.43 12.90 -7.43
N PHE A 119 -5.98 13.38 -8.56
CA PHE A 119 -5.21 14.15 -9.55
C PHE A 119 -4.60 15.41 -8.94
N ASP A 120 -5.40 16.19 -8.21
CA ASP A 120 -4.96 17.43 -7.56
C ASP A 120 -3.91 17.14 -6.47
N ALA A 121 -4.09 16.07 -5.72
CA ALA A 121 -3.13 15.62 -4.70
C ALA A 121 -1.77 15.27 -5.32
N ILE A 122 -1.74 14.50 -6.42
CA ILE A 122 -0.50 14.15 -7.12
C ILE A 122 0.20 15.39 -7.67
N ASN A 123 -0.54 16.32 -8.27
CA ASN A 123 0.05 17.56 -8.79
C ASN A 123 0.58 18.45 -7.66
N SER A 124 -0.15 18.54 -6.54
CA SER A 124 0.31 19.24 -5.34
C SER A 124 1.58 18.62 -4.77
N ALA A 125 1.65 17.28 -4.71
CA ALA A 125 2.81 16.55 -4.24
C ALA A 125 4.04 16.81 -5.12
N LYS A 126 3.90 16.77 -6.44
CA LYS A 126 4.97 17.11 -7.39
C LYS A 126 5.48 18.54 -7.20
N ALA A 127 4.57 19.50 -7.08
CA ALA A 127 4.93 20.91 -6.90
C ALA A 127 5.67 21.18 -5.59
N LYS A 128 5.43 20.37 -4.55
CA LYS A 128 6.01 20.50 -3.21
C LYS A 128 7.17 19.53 -2.94
N ASN A 129 7.56 18.72 -3.93
CA ASN A 129 8.54 17.64 -3.78
C ASN A 129 8.24 16.70 -2.61
N ILE A 130 6.98 16.26 -2.52
CA ILE A 130 6.54 15.26 -1.54
C ILE A 130 6.95 13.88 -2.01
N ASP A 131 7.53 13.07 -1.12
CA ASP A 131 8.04 11.73 -1.44
C ASP A 131 6.91 10.73 -1.70
N ILE A 132 5.82 10.78 -0.92
CA ILE A 132 4.77 9.77 -0.95
C ILE A 132 3.39 10.41 -0.97
N VAL A 133 2.53 9.98 -1.89
CA VAL A 133 1.09 10.27 -1.89
C VAL A 133 0.33 9.02 -1.50
N ILE A 134 -0.45 9.09 -0.42
CA ILE A 134 -1.36 8.02 -0.01
C ILE A 134 -2.78 8.38 -0.45
N ALA A 135 -3.34 7.61 -1.39
CA ALA A 135 -4.68 7.83 -1.91
C ALA A 135 -5.70 6.90 -1.25
N ASP A 136 -6.64 7.46 -0.47
CA ASP A 136 -7.83 6.74 -0.02
C ASP A 136 -8.82 6.58 -1.17
N THR A 137 -9.56 5.49 -1.19
CA THR A 137 -10.59 5.23 -2.20
C THR A 137 -11.88 4.75 -1.54
N ALA A 138 -13.00 4.82 -2.23
CA ALA A 138 -14.24 4.24 -1.75
C ALA A 138 -14.07 2.73 -1.43
N GLY A 139 -14.68 2.29 -0.34
CA GLY A 139 -14.73 0.87 0.05
C GLY A 139 -16.08 0.23 -0.25
N ARG A 140 -17.07 1.01 -0.64
CA ARG A 140 -18.42 0.55 -0.99
C ARG A 140 -19.11 1.55 -1.90
N LEU A 141 -19.70 1.05 -2.97
CA LEU A 141 -20.67 1.75 -3.82
C LEU A 141 -21.94 0.89 -3.93
N PRO A 142 -23.03 1.38 -4.54
CA PRO A 142 -24.29 0.63 -4.63
C PRO A 142 -24.17 -0.79 -5.16
N THR A 143 -23.22 -1.01 -6.08
CA THR A 143 -22.86 -2.37 -6.53
C THR A 143 -21.37 -2.56 -6.52
N GLN A 144 -20.93 -3.82 -6.40
CA GLN A 144 -19.51 -4.18 -6.50
C GLN A 144 -18.91 -3.78 -7.85
N LYS A 145 -19.68 -3.90 -8.94
CA LYS A 145 -19.26 -3.48 -10.27
C LYS A 145 -18.92 -1.98 -10.29
N HIS A 146 -19.81 -1.13 -9.77
CA HIS A 146 -19.56 0.31 -9.70
C HIS A 146 -18.30 0.64 -8.91
N LEU A 147 -18.05 -0.08 -7.81
CA LEU A 147 -16.84 0.10 -7.01
C LEU A 147 -15.58 -0.22 -7.83
N ILE A 148 -15.57 -1.33 -8.51
CA ILE A 148 -14.44 -1.75 -9.36
C ILE A 148 -14.23 -0.77 -10.52
N ASP A 149 -15.30 -0.34 -11.18
CA ASP A 149 -15.24 0.62 -12.27
C ASP A 149 -14.64 1.96 -11.80
N GLU A 150 -15.06 2.46 -10.62
CA GLU A 150 -14.56 3.70 -10.04
C GLU A 150 -13.07 3.60 -9.68
N ILE A 151 -12.65 2.54 -8.98
CA ILE A 151 -11.24 2.35 -8.61
C ILE A 151 -10.37 2.14 -9.86
N THR A 152 -10.89 1.45 -10.87
CA THR A 152 -10.19 1.31 -12.16
C THR A 152 -10.01 2.65 -12.88
N LYS A 153 -11.01 3.54 -12.80
CA LYS A 153 -10.93 4.91 -13.31
C LYS A 153 -9.83 5.69 -12.56
N ILE A 154 -9.82 5.63 -11.23
CA ILE A 154 -8.78 6.23 -10.39
C ILE A 154 -7.39 5.74 -10.80
N LYS A 155 -7.18 4.43 -10.93
CA LYS A 155 -5.91 3.84 -11.38
C LYS A 155 -5.46 4.42 -12.72
N ARG A 156 -6.36 4.58 -13.68
CA ARG A 156 -6.04 5.19 -14.98
C ARG A 156 -5.64 6.65 -14.87
N VAL A 157 -6.29 7.42 -13.98
CA VAL A 157 -5.95 8.83 -13.75
C VAL A 157 -4.58 8.94 -13.10
N ILE A 158 -4.28 8.13 -12.10
CA ILE A 158 -2.95 8.07 -11.46
C ILE A 158 -1.86 7.77 -12.50
N ASN A 159 -2.07 6.76 -13.35
CA ASN A 159 -1.11 6.39 -14.39
C ASN A 159 -0.89 7.51 -15.42
N LYS A 160 -1.91 8.33 -15.71
CA LYS A 160 -1.75 9.51 -16.58
C LYS A 160 -0.91 10.62 -15.92
N CYS A 161 -0.99 10.74 -14.60
CA CYS A 161 -0.17 11.71 -13.86
C CYS A 161 1.29 11.27 -13.77
N HIS A 162 1.52 9.98 -13.60
CA HIS A 162 2.84 9.38 -13.49
C HIS A 162 2.82 8.00 -14.13
N LEU A 163 3.64 7.78 -15.15
CA LEU A 163 3.54 6.62 -16.06
C LEU A 163 3.63 5.26 -15.34
N GLU A 164 4.40 5.18 -14.26
CA GLU A 164 4.60 3.95 -13.49
C GLU A 164 3.66 3.82 -12.28
N ALA A 165 2.91 4.88 -11.96
CA ALA A 165 2.01 4.88 -10.81
C ALA A 165 0.62 4.25 -11.15
N PRO A 166 -0.10 3.72 -10.15
CA PRO A 166 0.31 3.62 -8.75
C PRO A 166 1.42 2.58 -8.55
N HIS A 167 2.44 2.91 -7.78
CA HIS A 167 3.58 2.04 -7.51
C HIS A 167 3.20 0.91 -6.55
N GLU A 168 2.29 1.18 -5.62
CA GLU A 168 1.72 0.18 -4.72
C GLU A 168 0.19 0.29 -4.73
N ILE A 169 -0.49 -0.85 -4.87
CA ILE A 169 -1.94 -0.99 -4.66
C ILE A 169 -2.13 -1.89 -3.45
N LEU A 170 -2.33 -1.26 -2.30
CA LEU A 170 -2.45 -1.92 -1.01
C LEU A 170 -3.92 -2.24 -0.71
N LEU A 171 -4.26 -3.52 -0.63
CA LEU A 171 -5.58 -3.95 -0.22
C LEU A 171 -5.63 -4.16 1.30
N VAL A 172 -6.51 -3.42 1.96
CA VAL A 172 -6.75 -3.53 3.40
C VAL A 172 -7.92 -4.47 3.65
N LEU A 173 -7.69 -5.52 4.42
CA LEU A 173 -8.67 -6.55 4.76
C LEU A 173 -8.77 -6.74 6.29
N ASP A 174 -9.97 -7.03 6.76
CA ASP A 174 -10.23 -7.39 8.16
C ASP A 174 -9.98 -8.90 8.35
N ALA A 175 -9.03 -9.26 9.20
CA ALA A 175 -8.66 -10.65 9.47
C ALA A 175 -9.82 -11.48 10.05
N ASN A 176 -10.79 -10.83 10.72
CA ASN A 176 -11.96 -11.49 11.28
C ASN A 176 -12.96 -11.99 10.22
N THR A 177 -12.83 -11.53 8.97
CA THR A 177 -13.78 -11.91 7.90
C THR A 177 -13.52 -13.30 7.30
N GLY A 178 -12.39 -13.95 7.67
CA GLY A 178 -12.09 -15.33 7.28
C GLY A 178 -12.11 -15.53 5.75
N GLN A 179 -12.86 -16.50 5.25
CA GLN A 179 -12.96 -16.82 3.82
C GLN A 179 -13.45 -15.65 2.94
N ASN A 180 -14.22 -14.71 3.50
CA ASN A 180 -14.65 -13.53 2.78
C ASN A 180 -13.44 -12.63 2.40
N ALA A 181 -12.39 -12.57 3.22
CA ALA A 181 -11.17 -11.84 2.90
C ALA A 181 -10.51 -12.40 1.63
N ILE A 182 -10.44 -13.73 1.49
CA ILE A 182 -9.86 -14.39 0.32
C ILE A 182 -10.69 -14.11 -0.94
N SER A 183 -12.00 -14.19 -0.83
CA SER A 183 -12.91 -13.89 -1.94
C SER A 183 -12.78 -12.43 -2.40
N GLN A 184 -12.67 -11.50 -1.46
CA GLN A 184 -12.43 -10.09 -1.75
C GLN A 184 -11.07 -9.87 -2.42
N LEU A 185 -10.01 -10.48 -1.88
CA LEU A 185 -8.68 -10.41 -2.48
C LEU A 185 -8.71 -10.84 -3.94
N LYS A 186 -9.33 -11.98 -4.24
CA LYS A 186 -9.43 -12.51 -5.61
C LYS A 186 -10.08 -11.49 -6.54
N ILE A 187 -11.24 -10.95 -6.16
CA ILE A 187 -11.99 -9.99 -6.98
C ILE A 187 -11.19 -8.71 -7.22
N PHE A 188 -10.59 -8.12 -6.17
CA PHE A 188 -9.80 -6.92 -6.33
C PHE A 188 -8.51 -7.16 -7.10
N ASN A 189 -7.87 -8.33 -6.91
CA ASN A 189 -6.64 -8.66 -7.61
C ASN A 189 -6.88 -8.88 -9.11
N GLU A 190 -7.94 -9.58 -9.50
CA GLU A 190 -8.33 -9.75 -10.91
C GLU A 190 -8.60 -8.42 -11.62
N ALA A 191 -9.18 -7.45 -10.91
CA ALA A 191 -9.55 -6.16 -11.49
C ALA A 191 -8.39 -5.14 -11.52
N LEU A 192 -7.54 -5.13 -10.51
CA LEU A 192 -6.61 -4.03 -10.25
C LEU A 192 -5.15 -4.45 -10.21
N GLY A 193 -4.84 -5.73 -10.01
CA GLY A 193 -3.47 -6.21 -9.79
C GLY A 193 -2.94 -5.70 -8.44
N ILE A 194 -3.37 -6.33 -7.35
CA ILE A 194 -2.96 -5.98 -5.99
C ILE A 194 -1.48 -6.27 -5.81
N THR A 195 -0.72 -5.31 -5.32
CA THR A 195 0.73 -5.46 -5.12
C THR A 195 1.09 -5.79 -3.67
N GLY A 196 0.20 -5.44 -2.73
CA GLY A 196 0.39 -5.72 -1.31
C GLY A 196 -0.89 -5.80 -0.51
N LEU A 197 -0.80 -6.43 0.67
CA LEU A 197 -1.89 -6.58 1.62
C LEU A 197 -1.56 -5.93 2.95
N ALA A 198 -2.57 -5.34 3.58
CA ALA A 198 -2.58 -5.01 5.00
C ALA A 198 -3.73 -5.76 5.68
N LEU A 199 -3.42 -6.61 6.65
CA LEU A 199 -4.42 -7.32 7.45
C LEU A 199 -4.58 -6.62 8.79
N THR A 200 -5.78 -6.18 9.07
CA THR A 200 -6.15 -5.47 10.31
C THR A 200 -6.85 -6.39 11.30
N LYS A 201 -6.92 -5.95 12.55
CA LYS A 201 -7.66 -6.60 13.64
C LYS A 201 -7.18 -8.02 13.95
N LEU A 202 -5.89 -8.26 13.82
CA LEU A 202 -5.30 -9.56 14.18
C LEU A 202 -5.35 -9.83 15.68
N ASP A 203 -5.40 -8.79 16.50
CA ASP A 203 -5.61 -8.86 17.95
C ASP A 203 -6.93 -9.51 18.35
N GLY A 204 -7.96 -9.43 17.50
CA GLY A 204 -9.26 -10.06 17.70
C GLY A 204 -9.37 -11.49 17.18
N THR A 205 -8.36 -12.01 16.47
CA THR A 205 -8.42 -13.34 15.87
C THR A 205 -7.60 -14.36 16.66
N ALA A 206 -8.23 -15.43 17.10
CA ALA A 206 -7.54 -16.48 17.86
C ALA A 206 -6.44 -17.23 17.08
N LYS A 207 -6.24 -17.00 15.79
CA LYS A 207 -5.43 -17.96 15.00
C LYS A 207 -4.74 -17.47 13.73
N GLY A 208 -4.73 -16.24 13.37
CA GLY A 208 -4.01 -15.84 12.14
C GLY A 208 -4.22 -16.72 10.88
N GLY A 209 -5.09 -17.73 10.95
CA GLY A 209 -5.28 -18.73 9.90
C GLY A 209 -5.65 -18.17 8.53
N VAL A 210 -6.18 -16.95 8.51
CA VAL A 210 -6.44 -16.21 7.27
C VAL A 210 -5.16 -15.92 6.49
N ILE A 211 -4.02 -15.68 7.17
CA ILE A 211 -2.72 -15.44 6.53
C ILE A 211 -2.25 -16.70 5.81
N ALA A 212 -2.33 -17.85 6.46
CA ALA A 212 -1.96 -19.14 5.84
C ALA A 212 -2.86 -19.48 4.64
N ALA A 213 -4.17 -19.20 4.76
CA ALA A 213 -5.13 -19.42 3.68
C ALA A 213 -4.85 -18.50 2.48
N ILE A 214 -4.57 -17.20 2.70
CA ILE A 214 -4.18 -16.25 1.65
C ILE A 214 -2.89 -16.72 0.98
N ALA A 215 -1.86 -17.08 1.74
CA ALA A 215 -0.59 -17.54 1.20
C ALA A 215 -0.74 -18.77 0.30
N LYS A 216 -1.69 -19.64 0.63
CA LYS A 216 -1.98 -20.88 -0.12
C LYS A 216 -2.82 -20.64 -1.38
N GLU A 217 -3.88 -19.85 -1.28
CA GLU A 217 -4.89 -19.73 -2.34
C GLU A 217 -4.62 -18.57 -3.29
N GLN A 218 -4.07 -17.48 -2.76
CA GLN A 218 -3.83 -16.24 -3.50
C GLN A 218 -2.52 -15.59 -3.02
N PRO A 219 -1.36 -16.07 -3.46
CA PRO A 219 -0.07 -15.60 -2.96
C PRO A 219 0.18 -14.13 -3.35
N THR A 220 -0.29 -13.23 -2.50
CA THR A 220 -0.08 -11.78 -2.59
C THR A 220 0.77 -11.35 -1.40
N PRO A 221 1.78 -10.47 -1.60
CA PRO A 221 2.65 -10.04 -0.51
C PRO A 221 1.89 -9.41 0.64
N LEU A 222 2.01 -9.96 1.85
CA LEU A 222 1.51 -9.32 3.06
C LEU A 222 2.57 -8.31 3.52
N ARG A 223 2.21 -7.01 3.51
CA ARG A 223 3.10 -5.90 3.84
C ARG A 223 2.98 -5.51 5.31
N TYR A 224 1.74 -5.38 5.78
CA TYR A 224 1.45 -4.84 7.10
C TYR A 224 0.42 -5.68 7.83
N VAL A 225 0.53 -5.67 9.15
CA VAL A 225 -0.44 -6.27 10.08
C VAL A 225 -0.84 -5.27 11.16
N GLY A 226 -2.15 -5.11 11.35
CA GLY A 226 -2.72 -4.31 12.42
C GLY A 226 -3.04 -5.19 13.62
N VAL A 227 -2.42 -4.87 14.75
CA VAL A 227 -2.47 -5.65 15.98
C VAL A 227 -3.10 -4.90 17.16
N GLY A 228 -3.80 -3.80 16.88
CA GLY A 228 -4.48 -3.00 17.90
C GLY A 228 -4.91 -1.63 17.36
N GLU A 229 -5.38 -0.76 18.26
CA GLU A 229 -5.96 0.54 17.93
C GLU A 229 -4.97 1.71 18.01
N SER A 230 -3.83 1.57 18.72
CA SER A 230 -2.82 2.61 18.84
C SER A 230 -2.21 2.97 17.48
N ILE A 231 -1.67 4.18 17.37
CA ILE A 231 -1.01 4.66 16.14
C ILE A 231 0.18 3.76 15.75
N ASP A 232 0.84 3.16 16.73
CA ASP A 232 2.00 2.28 16.54
C ASP A 232 1.62 0.80 16.33
N ASP A 233 0.33 0.45 16.30
CA ASP A 233 -0.17 -0.92 16.16
C ASP A 233 -0.32 -1.38 14.71
N LEU A 234 0.28 -0.68 13.75
CA LEU A 234 0.51 -1.19 12.40
C LEU A 234 1.99 -1.59 12.31
N LYS A 235 2.23 -2.88 12.05
CA LYS A 235 3.58 -3.42 11.96
C LYS A 235 3.88 -3.89 10.55
N VAL A 236 5.13 -3.75 10.12
CA VAL A 236 5.62 -4.42 8.92
C VAL A 236 5.54 -5.93 9.19
N PHE A 237 4.99 -6.68 8.25
CA PHE A 237 4.83 -8.12 8.41
C PHE A 237 6.17 -8.83 8.34
N ASN A 238 6.48 -9.60 9.39
CA ASN A 238 7.61 -10.51 9.43
C ASN A 238 7.09 -11.95 9.52
N ALA A 239 7.37 -12.75 8.49
CA ALA A 239 6.87 -14.12 8.41
C ALA A 239 7.47 -15.04 9.49
N GLN A 240 8.73 -14.83 9.90
CA GLN A 240 9.37 -15.62 10.95
C GLN A 240 8.74 -15.32 12.31
N GLU A 241 8.62 -14.05 12.67
CA GLU A 241 7.98 -13.64 13.93
C GLU A 241 6.53 -14.12 14.00
N TYR A 242 5.83 -14.12 12.86
CA TYR A 242 4.45 -14.62 12.79
C TYR A 242 4.38 -16.13 13.06
N VAL A 243 5.28 -16.92 12.48
CA VAL A 243 5.33 -18.38 12.69
C VAL A 243 5.74 -18.69 14.12
N ASP A 244 6.74 -18.01 14.67
CA ASP A 244 7.21 -18.18 16.05
C ASP A 244 6.12 -17.82 17.07
N ALA A 245 5.18 -16.92 16.72
CA ALA A 245 4.04 -16.60 17.55
C ALA A 245 2.88 -17.61 17.46
N LEU A 246 2.87 -18.48 16.44
CA LEU A 246 1.84 -19.51 16.25
C LEU A 246 2.20 -20.85 16.88
N PHE A 247 3.47 -21.15 17.04
CA PHE A 247 4.04 -22.42 17.49
C PHE A 247 5.02 -22.24 18.65
#